data_18596e4413f62f3aa16ddb64ffc569a3
#
_entry.id   18596e4413f62f3aa16ddb64ffc569a3
#
_cell.length_a   1.000
_cell.length_b   1.000
_cell.length_c   1.000
_cell.angle_alpha   90.00
_cell.angle_beta   90.00
_cell.angle_gamma   90.00
#
_symmetry.space_group_name_H-M   'P 1'
#
loop_
_entity.id
_entity.type
_entity.pdbx_description
1 polymer ?
#
loop_
_entity_poly.entity_id
_entity_poly.type
_entity_poly.pdbx_seq_one_letter_code
_entity_poly.pdbx_strand_id
1 'polypeptide(L)'
;MSRPDVVVTGLGATTPLGGDVASTWDAMLAGRSGVGALTQEWAAQLPVRIAAELAVDPSEVLDRVKLRRLDRSEAIAIIAAKQAWADAGLDEAGPDPERLAVSVGSGIGGATTLLAQDDILEASGPRRVSPHTIPMLMPNGPAAWVGLELGAKAGVHTVASACATGAEAIALGLDIIRAGRADVVVAGGTEAVIHPLPIAGFSSMRAMSTRNDEPERASRPWDSGRDGFVLGEGAGVVILERADHAAARGARVYARLAGAGITSDAYDIVQPHAEGEGAIRAIARAIADADVARTDIVHVNAHATSTPVGDMLEIGALRQAVGDHPVLTATKSMTGHLLGAAGALESIATILAIRDGVIPPTINLDDPDEGLTLDVAAHKARHMEIPAALNNAFGFGGHNVALVFTRP
;
A
#
# COMPACT_ATOMS: atom_id res chain seq x y z
N MET A 1 17.18 -7.45 -27.19
CA MET A 1 15.72 -7.70 -27.15
C MET A 1 15.10 -6.56 -26.37
N SER A 2 13.98 -5.98 -26.83
CA SER A 2 13.23 -4.98 -26.05
C SER A 2 12.72 -5.61 -24.75
N ARG A 3 12.71 -4.84 -23.68
CA ARG A 3 12.10 -5.29 -22.41
C ARG A 3 10.61 -5.58 -22.64
N PRO A 4 10.04 -6.65 -22.10
CA PRO A 4 8.61 -6.91 -22.24
C PRO A 4 7.81 -5.84 -21.50
N ASP A 5 6.69 -5.42 -22.09
CA ASP A 5 5.70 -4.60 -21.42
C ASP A 5 4.98 -5.41 -20.33
N VAL A 6 4.67 -4.75 -19.22
CA VAL A 6 3.98 -5.35 -18.08
C VAL A 6 2.68 -4.60 -17.84
N VAL A 7 1.59 -5.34 -17.75
CA VAL A 7 0.24 -4.83 -17.58
C VAL A 7 -0.38 -5.32 -16.28
N VAL A 8 -1.35 -4.57 -15.77
CA VAL A 8 -2.16 -4.95 -14.61
C VAL A 8 -3.46 -5.52 -15.10
N THR A 9 -3.72 -6.78 -14.77
CA THR A 9 -4.93 -7.51 -15.22
C THR A 9 -5.92 -7.80 -14.12
N GLY A 10 -5.51 -7.72 -12.85
CA GLY A 10 -6.38 -7.97 -11.70
C GLY A 10 -6.03 -7.11 -10.51
N LEU A 11 -7.05 -6.77 -9.72
CA LEU A 11 -6.96 -5.94 -8.52
C LEU A 11 -7.70 -6.61 -7.36
N GLY A 12 -7.13 -6.58 -6.16
CA GLY A 12 -7.77 -7.06 -4.93
C GLY A 12 -7.37 -6.22 -3.74
N ALA A 13 -8.31 -5.94 -2.85
CA ALA A 13 -8.07 -5.14 -1.66
C ALA A 13 -9.03 -5.51 -0.54
N THR A 14 -8.56 -5.35 0.70
CA THR A 14 -9.41 -5.27 1.89
C THR A 14 -8.86 -4.17 2.78
N THR A 15 -9.70 -3.22 3.16
CA THR A 15 -9.28 -1.90 3.66
C THR A 15 -10.25 -1.38 4.72
N PRO A 16 -9.92 -0.30 5.41
CA PRO A 16 -10.86 0.41 6.29
C PRO A 16 -12.08 1.00 5.58
N LEU A 17 -12.03 1.11 4.25
CA LEU A 17 -13.12 1.67 3.45
C LEU A 17 -14.05 0.62 2.83
N GLY A 18 -13.59 -0.64 2.73
CA GLY A 18 -14.37 -1.71 2.15
C GLY A 18 -13.67 -3.05 2.15
N GLY A 19 -14.43 -4.14 2.02
CA GLY A 19 -13.94 -5.51 1.98
C GLY A 19 -13.38 -5.95 0.61
N ASP A 20 -13.55 -5.11 -0.42
CA ASP A 20 -13.09 -5.35 -1.78
C ASP A 20 -12.69 -4.03 -2.48
N VAL A 21 -12.18 -4.16 -3.73
CA VAL A 21 -11.76 -3.00 -4.53
C VAL A 21 -12.93 -2.07 -4.87
N ALA A 22 -14.10 -2.61 -5.20
CA ALA A 22 -15.25 -1.80 -5.63
C ALA A 22 -15.76 -0.93 -4.48
N SER A 23 -16.03 -1.53 -3.33
CA SER A 23 -16.49 -0.82 -2.13
C SER A 23 -15.45 0.19 -1.61
N THR A 24 -14.16 -0.15 -1.70
CA THR A 24 -13.05 0.73 -1.34
C THR A 24 -13.00 1.95 -2.28
N TRP A 25 -13.10 1.73 -3.59
CA TRP A 25 -13.04 2.80 -4.58
C TRP A 25 -14.24 3.75 -4.48
N ASP A 26 -15.45 3.21 -4.35
CA ASP A 26 -16.67 4.00 -4.15
C ASP A 26 -16.57 4.87 -2.88
N ALA A 27 -16.01 4.33 -1.81
CA ALA A 27 -15.79 5.06 -0.57
C ALA A 27 -14.73 6.17 -0.74
N MET A 28 -13.63 5.90 -1.47
CA MET A 28 -12.62 6.90 -1.79
C MET A 28 -13.20 8.04 -2.61
N LEU A 29 -13.96 7.75 -3.68
CA LEU A 29 -14.58 8.78 -4.51
C LEU A 29 -15.61 9.63 -3.75
N ALA A 30 -16.29 9.02 -2.79
CA ALA A 30 -17.21 9.71 -1.90
C ALA A 30 -16.54 10.52 -0.76
N GLY A 31 -15.20 10.46 -0.64
CA GLY A 31 -14.47 11.13 0.43
C GLY A 31 -14.82 10.61 1.83
N ARG A 32 -15.10 9.32 1.97
CA ARG A 32 -15.40 8.72 3.28
C ARG A 32 -14.11 8.45 4.05
N SER A 33 -14.12 8.70 5.37
CA SER A 33 -13.04 8.29 6.27
C SER A 33 -13.27 6.88 6.79
N GLY A 34 -12.22 6.06 6.81
CA GLY A 34 -12.20 4.76 7.49
C GLY A 34 -11.58 4.84 8.89
N VAL A 35 -11.25 6.04 9.36
CA VAL A 35 -10.67 6.24 10.69
C VAL A 35 -11.76 6.28 11.75
N GLY A 36 -11.58 5.54 12.83
CA GLY A 36 -12.52 5.48 13.96
C GLY A 36 -11.80 5.47 15.31
N ALA A 37 -12.59 5.59 16.37
CA ALA A 37 -12.11 5.37 17.72
C ALA A 37 -11.92 3.87 17.98
N LEU A 38 -10.79 3.52 18.59
CA LEU A 38 -10.54 2.15 19.05
C LEU A 38 -11.48 1.82 20.22
N THR A 39 -12.15 0.69 20.12
CA THR A 39 -13.14 0.20 21.10
C THR A 39 -12.60 -0.81 22.10
N GLN A 40 -11.38 -1.29 21.87
CA GLN A 40 -10.72 -2.27 22.73
C GLN A 40 -10.35 -1.63 24.08
N GLU A 41 -10.54 -2.36 25.18
CA GLU A 41 -10.30 -1.86 26.55
C GLU A 41 -8.88 -1.30 26.75
N TRP A 42 -7.88 -1.92 26.12
CA TRP A 42 -6.49 -1.48 26.22
C TRP A 42 -6.25 -0.08 25.61
N ALA A 43 -7.09 0.36 24.68
CA ALA A 43 -6.94 1.66 24.02
C ALA A 43 -7.07 2.84 25.00
N ALA A 44 -7.87 2.68 26.05
CA ALA A 44 -8.07 3.72 27.06
C ALA A 44 -6.78 4.15 27.80
N GLN A 45 -5.76 3.28 27.79
CA GLN A 45 -4.47 3.54 28.44
C GLN A 45 -3.45 4.23 27.53
N LEU A 46 -3.77 4.39 26.25
CA LEU A 46 -2.85 4.94 25.24
C LEU A 46 -3.11 6.43 24.97
N PRO A 47 -2.07 7.19 24.62
CA PRO A 47 -2.23 8.59 24.20
C PRO A 47 -2.97 8.71 22.86
N VAL A 48 -2.86 7.72 21.99
CA VAL A 48 -3.59 7.61 20.71
C VAL A 48 -4.61 6.50 20.83
N ARG A 49 -5.89 6.84 20.57
CA ARG A 49 -7.05 5.94 20.71
C ARG A 49 -7.87 5.86 19.42
N ILE A 50 -7.22 6.13 18.29
CA ILE A 50 -7.82 6.10 16.96
C ILE A 50 -6.99 5.24 16.02
N ALA A 51 -7.65 4.56 15.11
CA ALA A 51 -7.03 3.79 14.04
C ALA A 51 -8.01 3.62 12.87
N ALA A 52 -7.51 3.13 11.74
CA ALA A 52 -8.30 2.72 10.60
C ALA A 52 -8.31 1.17 10.53
N GLU A 53 -9.28 0.57 11.22
CA GLU A 53 -9.50 -0.88 11.25
C GLU A 53 -10.22 -1.34 9.98
N LEU A 54 -10.08 -2.61 9.60
CA LEU A 54 -10.76 -3.19 8.43
C LEU A 54 -12.28 -3.02 8.51
N ALA A 55 -12.89 -2.62 7.39
CA ALA A 55 -14.36 -2.54 7.26
C ALA A 55 -15.04 -3.92 7.32
N VAL A 56 -14.35 -4.98 6.91
CA VAL A 56 -14.83 -6.38 6.93
C VAL A 56 -13.78 -7.24 7.64
N ASP A 57 -14.21 -7.92 8.71
CA ASP A 57 -13.29 -8.79 9.45
C ASP A 57 -12.96 -10.06 8.65
N PRO A 58 -11.70 -10.52 8.63
CA PRO A 58 -11.32 -11.75 7.91
C PRO A 58 -12.15 -12.99 8.27
N SER A 59 -12.74 -13.03 9.46
CA SER A 59 -13.60 -14.15 9.88
C SER A 59 -14.95 -14.22 9.17
N GLU A 60 -15.35 -13.15 8.50
CA GLU A 60 -16.54 -13.13 7.64
C GLU A 60 -16.26 -13.74 6.26
N VAL A 61 -14.98 -13.83 5.87
CA VAL A 61 -14.56 -14.28 4.52
C VAL A 61 -13.87 -15.65 4.55
N LEU A 62 -13.03 -15.91 5.57
CA LEU A 62 -12.26 -17.15 5.69
C LEU A 62 -12.82 -18.04 6.80
N ASP A 63 -12.73 -19.35 6.58
CA ASP A 63 -13.19 -20.31 7.56
C ASP A 63 -12.34 -20.30 8.85
N ARG A 64 -12.98 -20.64 9.96
CA ARG A 64 -12.43 -20.59 11.31
C ARG A 64 -11.23 -21.53 11.52
N VAL A 65 -11.17 -22.65 10.79
CA VAL A 65 -10.07 -23.63 10.91
C VAL A 65 -8.81 -23.06 10.26
N LYS A 66 -8.97 -22.38 9.11
CA LYS A 66 -7.89 -21.71 8.42
C LYS A 66 -7.33 -20.55 9.24
N LEU A 67 -8.20 -19.69 9.77
CA LEU A 67 -7.80 -18.52 10.58
C LEU A 67 -6.98 -18.88 11.82
N ARG A 68 -7.16 -20.06 12.41
CA ARG A 68 -6.35 -20.50 13.57
C ARG A 68 -4.86 -20.72 13.24
N ARG A 69 -4.50 -20.75 11.99
CA ARG A 69 -3.14 -21.01 11.49
C ARG A 69 -2.52 -19.80 10.81
N LEU A 70 -3.24 -18.69 10.75
CA LEU A 70 -2.86 -17.49 10.07
C LEU A 70 -2.70 -16.33 11.05
N ASP A 71 -1.65 -15.54 10.86
CA ASP A 71 -1.64 -14.18 11.38
C ASP A 71 -2.69 -13.34 10.63
N ARG A 72 -3.16 -12.26 11.26
CA ARG A 72 -4.14 -11.38 10.64
C ARG A 72 -3.63 -10.81 9.31
N SER A 73 -2.35 -10.44 9.22
CA SER A 73 -1.72 -9.96 7.98
C SER A 73 -1.70 -11.02 6.87
N GLU A 74 -1.51 -12.28 7.22
CA GLU A 74 -1.58 -13.41 6.27
C GLU A 74 -3.00 -13.62 5.76
N ALA A 75 -3.99 -13.56 6.66
CA ALA A 75 -5.39 -13.73 6.31
C ALA A 75 -5.87 -12.67 5.31
N ILE A 76 -5.58 -11.41 5.57
CA ILE A 76 -5.98 -10.31 4.67
C ILE A 76 -5.21 -10.32 3.35
N ALA A 77 -3.93 -10.73 3.34
CA ALA A 77 -3.18 -10.93 2.11
C ALA A 77 -3.81 -12.01 1.20
N ILE A 78 -4.22 -13.14 1.79
CA ILE A 78 -4.92 -14.21 1.05
C ILE A 78 -6.24 -13.70 0.47
N ILE A 79 -7.02 -12.93 1.24
CA ILE A 79 -8.30 -12.37 0.78
C ILE A 79 -8.05 -11.47 -0.45
N ALA A 80 -7.14 -10.50 -0.33
CA ALA A 80 -6.84 -9.57 -1.42
C ALA A 80 -6.25 -10.31 -2.64
N ALA A 81 -5.35 -11.28 -2.43
CA ALA A 81 -4.76 -12.05 -3.53
C ALA A 81 -5.81 -12.88 -4.30
N LYS A 82 -6.76 -13.50 -3.60
CA LYS A 82 -7.85 -14.25 -4.24
C LYS A 82 -8.79 -13.34 -5.03
N GLN A 83 -9.10 -12.16 -4.51
CA GLN A 83 -9.86 -11.16 -5.24
C GLN A 83 -9.14 -10.75 -6.52
N ALA A 84 -7.84 -10.40 -6.44
CA ALA A 84 -7.05 -10.00 -7.60
C ALA A 84 -6.95 -11.12 -8.63
N TRP A 85 -6.80 -12.36 -8.20
CA TRP A 85 -6.75 -13.56 -9.04
C TRP A 85 -8.05 -13.78 -9.80
N ALA A 86 -9.17 -13.75 -9.10
CA ALA A 86 -10.51 -13.87 -9.70
C ALA A 86 -10.82 -12.71 -10.66
N ASP A 87 -10.46 -11.48 -10.27
CA ASP A 87 -10.64 -10.28 -11.08
C ASP A 87 -9.82 -10.32 -12.38
N ALA A 88 -8.63 -10.97 -12.35
CA ALA A 88 -7.83 -11.22 -13.54
C ALA A 88 -8.39 -12.34 -14.44
N GLY A 89 -9.42 -13.09 -14.01
CA GLY A 89 -9.97 -14.24 -14.73
C GLY A 89 -9.02 -15.45 -14.78
N LEU A 90 -8.16 -15.60 -13.77
CA LEU A 90 -7.16 -16.67 -13.72
C LEU A 90 -7.69 -17.96 -13.07
N ASP A 91 -8.90 -17.98 -12.53
CA ASP A 91 -9.54 -19.17 -11.98
C ASP A 91 -9.82 -20.24 -13.07
N GLU A 92 -10.15 -19.79 -14.29
CA GLU A 92 -10.52 -20.69 -15.40
C GLU A 92 -9.31 -21.07 -16.26
N ALA A 93 -8.32 -20.18 -16.38
CA ALA A 93 -7.15 -20.35 -17.24
C ALA A 93 -5.90 -19.76 -16.57
N GLY A 94 -5.50 -20.39 -15.46
CA GLY A 94 -4.28 -20.00 -14.75
C GLY A 94 -3.02 -20.18 -15.59
N PRO A 95 -1.95 -19.44 -15.30
CA PRO A 95 -0.66 -19.59 -15.96
C PRO A 95 -0.01 -20.94 -15.59
N ASP A 96 1.03 -21.33 -16.34
CA ASP A 96 1.93 -22.39 -15.89
C ASP A 96 2.46 -22.06 -14.49
N PRO A 97 2.28 -22.93 -13.48
CA PRO A 97 2.79 -22.71 -12.13
C PRO A 97 4.29 -22.35 -12.07
N GLU A 98 5.12 -22.88 -12.99
CA GLU A 98 6.55 -22.57 -13.08
C GLU A 98 6.81 -21.18 -13.70
N ARG A 99 5.76 -20.51 -14.19
CA ARG A 99 5.78 -19.14 -14.71
C ARG A 99 4.97 -18.17 -13.85
N LEU A 100 4.45 -18.62 -12.69
CA LEU A 100 3.74 -17.81 -11.70
C LEU A 100 4.66 -17.53 -10.52
N ALA A 101 4.88 -16.25 -10.21
CA ALA A 101 5.62 -15.81 -9.03
C ALA A 101 4.74 -14.97 -8.09
N VAL A 102 5.20 -14.83 -6.86
CA VAL A 102 4.60 -13.95 -5.83
C VAL A 102 5.64 -12.96 -5.33
N SER A 103 5.23 -11.71 -5.18
CA SER A 103 5.99 -10.63 -4.53
C SER A 103 5.05 -9.86 -3.61
N VAL A 104 4.87 -10.34 -2.37
CA VAL A 104 3.97 -9.73 -1.38
C VAL A 104 4.75 -9.50 -0.10
N GLY A 105 4.70 -8.26 0.40
CA GLY A 105 5.45 -7.85 1.57
C GLY A 105 4.58 -7.41 2.74
N SER A 106 5.21 -7.31 3.90
CA SER A 106 4.70 -6.68 5.12
C SER A 106 5.84 -5.88 5.74
N GLY A 107 5.53 -4.71 6.28
CA GLY A 107 6.53 -3.86 6.93
C GLY A 107 7.00 -4.43 8.27
N ILE A 108 6.12 -5.08 9.02
CA ILE A 108 6.38 -5.57 10.39
C ILE A 108 6.17 -7.08 10.51
N GLY A 109 5.34 -7.69 9.66
CA GLY A 109 5.01 -9.11 9.73
C GLY A 109 3.99 -9.43 10.83
N GLY A 110 3.99 -10.67 11.31
CA GLY A 110 3.04 -11.18 12.30
C GLY A 110 3.31 -10.72 13.74
N ALA A 111 3.50 -9.43 13.95
CA ALA A 111 3.82 -8.86 15.26
C ALA A 111 2.71 -9.08 16.29
N THR A 112 1.44 -9.01 15.87
CA THR A 112 0.30 -9.26 16.76
C THR A 112 0.29 -10.71 17.27
N THR A 113 0.61 -11.67 16.40
CA THR A 113 0.80 -13.07 16.79
C THR A 113 1.98 -13.24 17.75
N LEU A 114 3.13 -12.62 17.46
CA LEU A 114 4.32 -12.69 18.32
C LEU A 114 3.98 -12.24 19.74
N LEU A 115 3.37 -11.06 19.89
CA LEU A 115 3.03 -10.49 21.18
C LEU A 115 1.99 -11.33 21.93
N ALA A 116 0.92 -11.79 21.25
CA ALA A 116 -0.09 -12.64 21.86
C ALA A 116 0.47 -14.00 22.34
N GLN A 117 1.43 -14.57 21.61
CA GLN A 117 2.06 -15.83 22.01
C GLN A 117 3.10 -15.64 23.12
N ASP A 118 3.74 -14.49 23.21
CA ASP A 118 4.60 -14.11 24.33
C ASP A 118 3.79 -13.99 25.63
N ASP A 119 2.65 -13.30 25.60
CA ASP A 119 1.71 -13.23 26.71
C ASP A 119 1.24 -14.63 27.19
N ILE A 120 0.98 -15.54 26.25
CA ILE A 120 0.60 -16.93 26.56
C ILE A 120 1.79 -17.68 27.21
N LEU A 121 2.99 -17.47 26.70
CA LEU A 121 4.21 -18.09 27.26
C LEU A 121 4.42 -17.64 28.71
N GLU A 122 4.31 -16.35 28.99
CA GLU A 122 4.48 -15.78 30.34
C GLU A 122 3.36 -16.23 31.29
N ALA A 123 2.10 -16.16 30.86
CA ALA A 123 0.98 -16.48 31.73
C ALA A 123 0.75 -17.99 31.96
N SER A 124 1.08 -18.85 30.99
CA SER A 124 0.62 -20.25 30.95
C SER A 124 1.71 -21.27 30.63
N GLY A 125 2.94 -20.81 30.34
CA GLY A 125 4.12 -21.63 30.06
C GLY A 125 4.18 -22.23 28.65
N PRO A 126 5.33 -22.86 28.29
CA PRO A 126 5.66 -23.21 26.92
C PRO A 126 4.74 -24.26 26.26
N ARG A 127 4.03 -25.07 27.07
CA ARG A 127 3.11 -26.08 26.53
C ARG A 127 1.80 -25.49 25.97
N ARG A 128 1.53 -24.23 26.21
CA ARG A 128 0.32 -23.53 25.77
C ARG A 128 0.57 -22.69 24.50
N VAL A 129 1.83 -22.43 24.16
CA VAL A 129 2.21 -21.72 22.92
C VAL A 129 1.75 -22.51 21.70
N SER A 130 1.17 -21.82 20.73
CA SER A 130 0.66 -22.43 19.50
C SER A 130 1.80 -23.07 18.68
N PRO A 131 1.63 -24.28 18.13
CA PRO A 131 2.61 -24.86 17.21
C PRO A 131 2.72 -24.08 15.88
N HIS A 132 1.77 -23.19 15.59
CA HIS A 132 1.76 -22.33 14.42
C HIS A 132 2.44 -20.96 14.64
N THR A 133 2.93 -20.68 15.86
CA THR A 133 3.54 -19.38 16.22
C THR A 133 4.59 -18.95 15.20
N ILE A 134 5.55 -19.82 14.89
CA ILE A 134 6.65 -19.43 13.97
C ILE A 134 6.13 -19.14 12.55
N PRO A 135 5.37 -20.03 11.89
CA PRO A 135 4.79 -19.71 10.58
C PRO A 135 3.97 -18.43 10.55
N MET A 136 3.19 -18.15 11.60
CA MET A 136 2.33 -16.96 11.69
C MET A 136 3.10 -15.65 11.91
N LEU A 137 4.25 -15.69 12.61
CA LEU A 137 5.02 -14.47 12.88
C LEU A 137 6.02 -14.09 11.79
N MET A 138 6.37 -15.02 10.90
CA MET A 138 7.40 -14.78 9.88
C MET A 138 6.98 -13.67 8.92
N PRO A 139 7.83 -12.65 8.65
CA PRO A 139 7.48 -11.57 7.72
C PRO A 139 7.23 -12.05 6.27
N ASN A 140 7.74 -13.22 5.90
CA ASN A 140 7.45 -13.85 4.61
C ASN A 140 6.16 -14.68 4.61
N GLY A 141 5.46 -14.79 5.73
CA GLY A 141 4.21 -15.57 5.86
C GLY A 141 3.15 -15.18 4.83
N PRO A 142 2.83 -13.88 4.66
CA PRO A 142 1.84 -13.45 3.67
C PRO A 142 2.16 -13.91 2.25
N ALA A 143 3.40 -13.72 1.78
CA ALA A 143 3.83 -14.18 0.45
C ALA A 143 3.78 -15.70 0.32
N ALA A 144 4.23 -16.42 1.34
CA ALA A 144 4.26 -17.88 1.35
C ALA A 144 2.83 -18.46 1.26
N TRP A 145 1.89 -17.93 2.03
CA TRP A 145 0.49 -18.36 1.99
C TRP A 145 -0.19 -18.03 0.65
N VAL A 146 0.05 -16.84 0.09
CA VAL A 146 -0.45 -16.50 -1.25
C VAL A 146 0.12 -17.46 -2.29
N GLY A 147 1.43 -17.76 -2.22
CA GLY A 147 2.06 -18.72 -3.11
C GLY A 147 1.50 -20.13 -3.01
N LEU A 148 1.21 -20.61 -1.79
CA LEU A 148 0.56 -21.91 -1.55
C LEU A 148 -0.87 -21.95 -2.09
N GLU A 149 -1.67 -20.89 -1.85
CA GLU A 149 -3.06 -20.82 -2.31
C GLU A 149 -3.20 -20.80 -3.83
N LEU A 150 -2.25 -20.17 -4.52
CA LEU A 150 -2.30 -20.00 -5.98
C LEU A 150 -1.37 -20.94 -6.74
N GLY A 151 -0.59 -21.75 -6.04
CA GLY A 151 0.30 -22.76 -6.66
C GLY A 151 1.52 -22.16 -7.35
N ALA A 152 2.04 -21.02 -6.90
CA ALA A 152 3.18 -20.35 -7.51
C ALA A 152 4.50 -21.13 -7.32
N LYS A 153 5.22 -21.41 -8.42
CA LYS A 153 6.47 -22.18 -8.42
C LYS A 153 7.66 -21.42 -9.03
N ALA A 154 7.45 -20.31 -9.73
CA ALA A 154 8.55 -19.51 -10.29
C ALA A 154 9.35 -18.74 -9.21
N GLY A 155 8.78 -18.59 -8.02
CA GLY A 155 9.43 -17.99 -6.86
C GLY A 155 8.42 -17.24 -6.00
N VAL A 156 8.70 -17.20 -4.69
CA VAL A 156 7.90 -16.46 -3.70
C VAL A 156 8.86 -15.52 -2.97
N HIS A 157 8.60 -14.23 -3.10
CA HIS A 157 9.46 -13.17 -2.60
C HIS A 157 8.72 -12.32 -1.58
N THR A 158 9.43 -11.87 -0.58
CA THR A 158 8.95 -10.91 0.42
C THR A 158 9.86 -9.71 0.42
N VAL A 159 9.27 -8.54 0.22
CA VAL A 159 9.92 -7.25 0.40
C VAL A 159 9.56 -6.73 1.79
N ALA A 160 10.50 -6.09 2.45
CA ALA A 160 10.30 -5.38 3.70
C ALA A 160 11.08 -4.05 3.66
N SER A 161 10.41 -2.98 3.29
CA SER A 161 10.92 -1.60 3.20
C SER A 161 10.00 -0.63 3.94
N ALA A 162 9.56 -1.06 5.13
CA ALA A 162 8.63 -0.31 5.99
C ALA A 162 7.39 0.16 5.19
N CYS A 163 7.09 1.47 5.18
CA CYS A 163 5.90 2.01 4.50
C CYS A 163 5.95 1.91 2.97
N ALA A 164 7.12 1.68 2.37
CA ALA A 164 7.28 1.52 0.92
C ALA A 164 7.09 0.07 0.42
N THR A 165 6.93 -0.88 1.33
CA THR A 165 6.93 -2.33 1.06
C THR A 165 6.01 -2.73 -0.09
N GLY A 166 4.75 -2.31 -0.10
CA GLY A 166 3.79 -2.73 -1.12
C GLY A 166 4.13 -2.19 -2.52
N ALA A 167 4.61 -0.95 -2.60
CA ALA A 167 5.07 -0.37 -3.86
C ALA A 167 6.37 -1.05 -4.35
N GLU A 168 7.32 -1.33 -3.44
CA GLU A 168 8.56 -2.03 -3.81
C GLU A 168 8.30 -3.48 -4.24
N ALA A 169 7.33 -4.14 -3.62
CA ALA A 169 6.91 -5.49 -4.04
C ALA A 169 6.33 -5.49 -5.46
N ILE A 170 5.58 -4.43 -5.84
CA ILE A 170 5.08 -4.24 -7.21
C ILE A 170 6.25 -3.96 -8.17
N ALA A 171 7.21 -3.13 -7.79
CA ALA A 171 8.43 -2.87 -8.57
C ALA A 171 9.26 -4.15 -8.78
N LEU A 172 9.42 -4.98 -7.74
CA LEU A 172 10.08 -6.29 -7.88
C LEU A 172 9.32 -7.21 -8.83
N GLY A 173 7.98 -7.19 -8.79
CA GLY A 173 7.14 -7.94 -9.73
C GLY A 173 7.39 -7.53 -11.19
N LEU A 174 7.52 -6.22 -11.46
CA LEU A 174 7.92 -5.69 -12.76
C LEU A 174 9.28 -6.25 -13.20
N ASP A 175 10.27 -6.24 -12.33
CA ASP A 175 11.60 -6.75 -12.60
C ASP A 175 11.63 -8.26 -12.86
N ILE A 176 10.84 -9.05 -12.13
CA ILE A 176 10.72 -10.50 -12.33
C ILE A 176 10.20 -10.81 -13.74
N ILE A 177 9.16 -10.10 -14.20
CA ILE A 177 8.60 -10.29 -15.55
C ILE A 177 9.59 -9.81 -16.60
N ARG A 178 10.16 -8.62 -16.45
CA ARG A 178 11.13 -8.05 -17.39
C ARG A 178 12.40 -8.89 -17.54
N ALA A 179 12.79 -9.58 -16.46
CA ALA A 179 13.90 -10.55 -16.49
C ALA A 179 13.51 -11.91 -17.10
N GLY A 180 12.27 -12.11 -17.53
CA GLY A 180 11.78 -13.35 -18.13
C GLY A 180 11.64 -14.51 -17.15
N ARG A 181 11.63 -14.25 -15.83
CA ARG A 181 11.55 -15.30 -14.79
C ARG A 181 10.11 -15.80 -14.57
N ALA A 182 9.11 -14.93 -14.81
CA ALA A 182 7.69 -15.27 -14.72
C ALA A 182 6.91 -14.57 -15.84
N ASP A 183 5.71 -15.06 -16.14
CA ASP A 183 4.75 -14.42 -17.03
C ASP A 183 3.67 -13.70 -16.24
N VAL A 184 3.39 -14.18 -15.01
CA VAL A 184 2.42 -13.61 -14.09
C VAL A 184 3.06 -13.47 -12.71
N VAL A 185 2.85 -12.32 -12.07
CA VAL A 185 3.29 -12.06 -10.70
C VAL A 185 2.13 -11.52 -9.89
N VAL A 186 1.84 -12.16 -8.76
CA VAL A 186 0.93 -11.62 -7.73
C VAL A 186 1.75 -10.70 -6.85
N ALA A 187 1.50 -9.39 -6.91
CA ALA A 187 2.35 -8.39 -6.26
C ALA A 187 1.54 -7.47 -5.36
N GLY A 188 2.11 -7.07 -4.23
CA GLY A 188 1.43 -6.14 -3.33
C GLY A 188 1.95 -6.14 -1.91
N GLY A 189 1.12 -5.69 -0.97
CA GLY A 189 1.49 -5.59 0.43
C GLY A 189 0.31 -5.76 1.37
N THR A 190 0.62 -6.10 2.61
CA THR A 190 -0.32 -6.30 3.70
C THR A 190 0.25 -5.76 5.00
N GLU A 191 -0.61 -5.31 5.92
CA GLU A 191 -0.21 -4.96 7.27
C GLU A 191 -1.38 -5.09 8.24
N ALA A 192 -1.13 -5.62 9.45
CA ALA A 192 -2.16 -5.77 10.49
C ALA A 192 -1.52 -5.66 11.87
N VAL A 193 -1.18 -4.44 12.28
CA VAL A 193 -0.42 -4.19 13.52
C VAL A 193 -1.11 -3.19 14.45
N ILE A 194 -2.44 -3.12 14.40
CA ILE A 194 -3.23 -2.35 15.37
C ILE A 194 -3.19 -3.09 16.71
N HIS A 195 -2.23 -2.71 17.55
CA HIS A 195 -1.94 -3.34 18.84
C HIS A 195 -1.30 -2.31 19.78
N PRO A 196 -1.45 -2.45 21.11
CA PRO A 196 -0.90 -1.49 22.10
C PRO A 196 0.56 -1.14 21.88
N LEU A 197 1.43 -2.11 21.65
CA LEU A 197 2.88 -1.87 21.56
C LEU A 197 3.27 -1.05 20.32
N PRO A 198 2.86 -1.37 19.08
CA PRO A 198 3.12 -0.52 17.92
C PRO A 198 2.57 0.90 18.08
N ILE A 199 1.33 1.05 18.57
CA ILE A 199 0.73 2.38 18.81
C ILE A 199 1.54 3.16 19.85
N ALA A 200 1.93 2.55 20.97
CA ALA A 200 2.77 3.18 21.98
C ALA A 200 4.14 3.58 21.42
N GLY A 201 4.75 2.69 20.61
CA GLY A 201 6.03 2.96 19.96
C GLY A 201 5.99 4.16 19.03
N PHE A 202 5.04 4.19 18.08
CA PHE A 202 4.87 5.32 17.18
C PHE A 202 4.46 6.61 17.91
N SER A 203 3.63 6.51 18.96
CA SER A 203 3.28 7.65 19.81
C SER A 203 4.49 8.23 20.53
N SER A 204 5.39 7.38 21.05
CA SER A 204 6.63 7.81 21.70
C SER A 204 7.57 8.56 20.75
N MET A 205 7.50 8.24 19.45
CA MET A 205 8.21 8.95 18.37
C MET A 205 7.52 10.27 17.99
N ARG A 206 6.33 10.57 18.55
CA ARG A 206 5.46 11.68 18.15
C ARG A 206 5.11 11.67 16.66
N ALA A 207 4.96 10.47 16.09
CA ALA A 207 4.67 10.28 14.67
C ALA A 207 3.16 10.16 14.38
N MET A 208 2.34 9.88 15.41
CA MET A 208 0.89 9.66 15.27
C MET A 208 0.09 10.88 15.70
N SER A 209 -1.05 11.07 15.03
CA SER A 209 -2.05 12.09 15.45
C SER A 209 -2.66 11.73 16.80
N THR A 210 -2.83 12.76 17.61
CA THR A 210 -3.49 12.69 18.93
C THR A 210 -4.93 13.21 18.92
N ARG A 211 -5.50 13.45 17.74
CA ARG A 211 -6.86 13.99 17.55
C ARG A 211 -7.93 12.94 17.85
N ASN A 212 -7.92 12.41 19.08
CA ASN A 212 -8.81 11.34 19.52
C ASN A 212 -10.31 11.71 19.51
N ASP A 213 -10.63 13.00 19.68
CA ASP A 213 -12.02 13.47 19.79
C ASP A 213 -12.70 13.66 18.42
N GLU A 214 -11.90 13.72 17.35
CA GLU A 214 -12.36 13.86 15.96
C GLU A 214 -11.63 12.86 15.04
N PRO A 215 -11.84 11.53 15.21
CA PRO A 215 -11.05 10.50 14.51
C PRO A 215 -11.06 10.66 13.00
N GLU A 216 -12.23 10.91 12.40
CA GLU A 216 -12.38 11.06 10.95
C GLU A 216 -11.63 12.25 10.38
N ARG A 217 -11.25 13.23 11.23
CA ARG A 217 -10.52 14.45 10.88
C ARG A 217 -9.04 14.41 11.23
N ALA A 218 -8.56 13.28 11.77
CA ALA A 218 -7.20 13.15 12.27
C ALA A 218 -6.15 13.08 11.15
N SER A 219 -6.40 12.26 10.12
CA SER A 219 -5.53 12.21 8.95
C SER A 219 -5.87 13.35 8.00
N ARG A 220 -4.96 14.33 7.90
CA ARG A 220 -5.15 15.58 7.18
C ARG A 220 -3.91 16.06 6.43
N PRO A 221 -3.48 15.31 5.39
CA PRO A 221 -2.30 15.64 4.63
C PRO A 221 -2.30 17.09 4.13
N TRP A 222 -1.14 17.77 4.26
CA TRP A 222 -0.88 19.15 3.86
C TRP A 222 -1.70 20.24 4.59
N ASP A 223 -2.58 19.87 5.51
CA ASP A 223 -3.30 20.85 6.35
C ASP A 223 -2.37 21.40 7.44
N SER A 224 -2.51 22.69 7.75
CA SER A 224 -1.68 23.36 8.77
C SER A 224 -1.86 22.78 10.16
N GLY A 225 -3.02 22.19 10.44
CA GLY A 225 -3.36 21.54 11.72
C GLY A 225 -3.02 20.06 11.80
N ARG A 226 -2.23 19.51 10.86
CA ARG A 226 -1.79 18.11 10.91
C ARG A 226 -0.79 17.88 12.04
N ASP A 227 -0.91 16.76 12.73
CA ASP A 227 -0.09 16.44 13.91
C ASP A 227 0.50 15.02 13.89
N GLY A 228 0.39 14.30 12.78
CA GLY A 228 0.91 12.95 12.61
C GLY A 228 -0.02 12.04 11.82
N PHE A 229 0.43 10.83 11.54
CA PHE A 229 -0.35 9.85 10.79
C PHE A 229 -1.38 9.12 11.70
N VAL A 230 -2.38 8.52 11.09
CA VAL A 230 -3.29 7.56 11.75
C VAL A 230 -2.92 6.15 11.29
N LEU A 231 -2.67 5.24 12.22
CA LEU A 231 -2.36 3.84 11.90
C LEU A 231 -3.59 3.15 11.30
N GLY A 232 -3.37 2.40 10.21
CA GLY A 232 -4.39 1.57 9.59
C GLY A 232 -3.89 0.14 9.31
N GLU A 233 -4.83 -0.75 9.01
CA GLU A 233 -4.56 -2.12 8.57
C GLU A 233 -5.24 -2.40 7.23
N GLY A 234 -4.71 -3.34 6.45
CA GLY A 234 -5.28 -3.71 5.17
C GLY A 234 -4.32 -4.46 4.26
N ALA A 235 -4.79 -4.77 3.07
CA ALA A 235 -3.99 -5.34 1.99
C ALA A 235 -4.41 -4.78 0.64
N GLY A 236 -3.42 -4.62 -0.25
CA GLY A 236 -3.62 -4.36 -1.66
C GLY A 236 -2.76 -5.33 -2.49
N VAL A 237 -3.36 -5.95 -3.48
CA VAL A 237 -2.69 -6.91 -4.37
C VAL A 237 -3.10 -6.62 -5.82
N VAL A 238 -2.12 -6.64 -6.70
CA VAL A 238 -2.31 -6.53 -8.15
C VAL A 238 -1.78 -7.78 -8.86
N ILE A 239 -2.40 -8.17 -9.96
CA ILE A 239 -1.85 -9.15 -10.87
C ILE A 239 -1.08 -8.40 -11.95
N LEU A 240 0.23 -8.59 -11.96
CA LEU A 240 1.12 -8.14 -13.03
C LEU A 240 1.27 -9.26 -14.05
N GLU A 241 1.19 -8.92 -15.31
CA GLU A 241 1.23 -9.90 -16.39
C GLU A 241 2.05 -9.36 -17.55
N ARG A 242 2.84 -10.23 -18.21
CA ARG A 242 3.51 -9.91 -19.47
C ARG A 242 2.45 -9.60 -20.53
N ALA A 243 2.58 -8.47 -21.21
CA ALA A 243 1.52 -7.95 -22.07
C ALA A 243 1.09 -8.91 -23.19
N ASP A 244 2.03 -9.63 -23.81
CA ASP A 244 1.72 -10.61 -24.84
C ASP A 244 1.02 -11.86 -24.28
N HIS A 245 1.34 -12.27 -23.03
CA HIS A 245 0.63 -13.34 -22.33
C HIS A 245 -0.82 -12.92 -22.03
N ALA A 246 -1.02 -11.72 -21.50
CA ALA A 246 -2.33 -11.15 -21.25
C ALA A 246 -3.18 -11.05 -22.54
N ALA A 247 -2.59 -10.57 -23.63
CA ALA A 247 -3.25 -10.48 -24.93
C ALA A 247 -3.63 -11.85 -25.49
N ALA A 248 -2.77 -12.87 -25.35
CA ALA A 248 -3.02 -14.22 -25.85
C ALA A 248 -4.23 -14.90 -25.20
N ARG A 249 -4.54 -14.56 -23.92
CA ARG A 249 -5.72 -15.08 -23.21
C ARG A 249 -6.91 -14.12 -23.23
N GLY A 250 -6.82 -12.96 -23.90
CA GLY A 250 -7.89 -11.97 -23.96
C GLY A 250 -8.17 -11.29 -22.62
N ALA A 251 -7.15 -11.12 -21.79
CA ALA A 251 -7.30 -10.50 -20.48
C ALA A 251 -7.73 -9.03 -20.56
N ARG A 252 -8.58 -8.60 -19.62
CA ARG A 252 -8.81 -7.19 -19.39
C ARG A 252 -7.51 -6.56 -18.85
N VAL A 253 -7.15 -5.40 -19.35
CA VAL A 253 -6.00 -4.63 -18.89
C VAL A 253 -6.51 -3.34 -18.24
N TYR A 254 -6.11 -3.11 -17.00
CA TYR A 254 -6.44 -1.89 -16.26
C TYR A 254 -5.50 -0.72 -16.61
N ALA A 255 -4.21 -1.01 -16.60
CA ALA A 255 -3.14 -0.06 -16.85
C ALA A 255 -1.87 -0.82 -17.24
N ARG A 256 -0.89 -0.11 -17.80
CA ARG A 256 0.48 -0.58 -17.94
C ARG A 256 1.28 -0.10 -16.74
N LEU A 257 2.03 -0.97 -16.07
CA LEU A 257 3.09 -0.58 -15.15
C LEU A 257 4.33 -0.24 -15.99
N ALA A 258 4.45 1.04 -16.30
CA ALA A 258 5.42 1.51 -17.29
C ALA A 258 6.84 1.60 -16.72
N GLY A 259 7.00 2.01 -15.46
CA GLY A 259 8.31 2.14 -14.85
C GLY A 259 8.28 2.18 -13.33
N ALA A 260 9.44 1.90 -12.75
CA ALA A 260 9.67 1.96 -11.31
C ALA A 260 11.01 2.62 -11.00
N GLY A 261 11.08 3.32 -9.87
CA GLY A 261 12.31 3.89 -9.34
C GLY A 261 12.45 3.60 -7.86
N ILE A 262 13.57 3.01 -7.47
CA ILE A 262 13.90 2.67 -6.10
C ILE A 262 15.21 3.36 -5.72
N THR A 263 15.25 4.01 -4.56
CA THR A 263 16.45 4.67 -4.01
C THR A 263 16.47 4.58 -2.50
N SER A 264 17.61 4.90 -1.92
CA SER A 264 17.77 5.07 -0.48
C SER A 264 18.32 6.46 -0.18
N ASP A 265 17.88 7.05 0.93
CA ASP A 265 18.39 8.34 1.44
C ASP A 265 19.81 8.22 2.00
N ALA A 266 20.15 7.07 2.58
CA ALA A 266 21.42 6.83 3.29
C ALA A 266 21.74 7.96 4.31
N TYR A 267 20.72 8.44 5.04
CA TYR A 267 20.79 9.62 5.89
C TYR A 267 20.48 9.32 7.36
N ASP A 268 19.23 8.88 7.65
CA ASP A 268 18.76 8.58 9.00
C ASP A 268 17.76 7.42 8.96
N ILE A 269 17.59 6.70 10.08
CA ILE A 269 16.71 5.53 10.14
C ILE A 269 15.22 5.92 10.14
N VAL A 270 14.88 7.13 10.57
CA VAL A 270 13.50 7.63 10.70
C VAL A 270 13.25 8.87 9.85
N GLN A 271 14.19 9.83 9.88
CA GLN A 271 14.03 11.12 9.23
C GLN A 271 14.37 11.04 7.74
N PRO A 272 13.51 11.56 6.85
CA PRO A 272 13.86 11.70 5.45
C PRO A 272 15.00 12.73 5.27
N HIS A 273 15.75 12.62 4.18
CA HIS A 273 16.75 13.62 3.85
C HIS A 273 16.12 15.01 3.69
N ALA A 274 16.67 16.02 4.32
CA ALA A 274 16.06 17.35 4.44
C ALA A 274 15.72 18.02 3.09
N GLU A 275 16.44 17.69 2.03
CA GLU A 275 16.21 18.19 0.67
C GLU A 275 15.37 17.22 -0.20
N GLY A 276 14.92 16.07 0.36
CA GLY A 276 14.16 15.05 -0.35
C GLY A 276 14.92 14.39 -1.52
N GLU A 277 16.26 14.39 -1.47
CA GLU A 277 17.11 13.95 -2.59
C GLU A 277 16.80 12.50 -3.02
N GLY A 278 16.57 11.60 -2.07
CA GLY A 278 16.21 10.20 -2.35
C GLY A 278 14.90 10.10 -3.11
N ALA A 279 13.87 10.82 -2.66
CA ALA A 279 12.57 10.87 -3.32
C ALA A 279 12.67 11.45 -4.75
N ILE A 280 13.42 12.56 -4.93
CA ILE A 280 13.68 13.16 -6.25
C ILE A 280 14.30 12.13 -7.19
N ARG A 281 15.32 11.39 -6.73
CA ARG A 281 15.98 10.36 -7.54
C ARG A 281 15.05 9.18 -7.86
N ALA A 282 14.22 8.75 -6.92
CA ALA A 282 13.26 7.66 -7.14
C ALA A 282 12.25 8.06 -8.23
N ILE A 283 11.65 9.24 -8.11
CA ILE A 283 10.69 9.77 -9.08
C ILE A 283 11.33 9.91 -10.46
N ALA A 284 12.52 10.53 -10.54
CA ALA A 284 13.23 10.72 -11.81
C ALA A 284 13.57 9.39 -12.49
N ARG A 285 13.97 8.35 -11.69
CA ARG A 285 14.24 7.00 -12.22
C ARG A 285 12.97 6.34 -12.74
N ALA A 286 11.86 6.45 -12.00
CA ALA A 286 10.58 5.87 -12.42
C ALA A 286 10.10 6.46 -13.76
N ILE A 287 10.18 7.77 -13.92
CA ILE A 287 9.82 8.48 -15.17
C ILE A 287 10.74 8.03 -16.30
N ALA A 288 12.05 7.97 -16.07
CA ALA A 288 13.01 7.53 -17.08
C ALA A 288 12.82 6.04 -17.46
N ASP A 289 12.54 5.16 -16.49
CA ASP A 289 12.26 3.73 -16.73
C ASP A 289 10.95 3.51 -17.50
N ALA A 290 9.97 4.40 -17.30
CA ALA A 290 8.67 4.39 -17.99
C ALA A 290 8.75 4.90 -19.43
N ASP A 291 9.84 5.59 -19.82
CA ASP A 291 10.01 6.27 -21.12
C ASP A 291 8.84 7.24 -21.43
N VAL A 292 8.44 8.03 -20.45
CA VAL A 292 7.41 9.08 -20.58
C VAL A 292 7.98 10.45 -20.30
N ALA A 293 7.36 11.49 -20.85
CA ALA A 293 7.73 12.86 -20.52
C ALA A 293 7.22 13.23 -19.12
N ARG A 294 7.93 14.10 -18.39
CA ARG A 294 7.46 14.62 -17.09
C ARG A 294 6.09 15.25 -17.20
N THR A 295 5.81 15.92 -18.32
CA THR A 295 4.52 16.57 -18.61
C THR A 295 3.35 15.60 -18.78
N ASP A 296 3.63 14.32 -19.06
CA ASP A 296 2.59 13.29 -19.19
C ASP A 296 2.06 12.83 -17.81
N ILE A 297 2.84 13.06 -16.74
CA ILE A 297 2.43 12.76 -15.35
C ILE A 297 1.50 13.86 -14.88
N VAL A 298 0.22 13.71 -15.09
CA VAL A 298 -0.79 14.73 -14.72
C VAL A 298 -1.45 14.48 -13.37
N HIS A 299 -1.21 13.32 -12.79
CA HIS A 299 -1.72 12.93 -11.47
C HIS A 299 -0.63 12.24 -10.62
N VAL A 300 -0.61 12.55 -9.33
CA VAL A 300 0.24 11.90 -8.34
C VAL A 300 -0.60 11.47 -7.14
N ASN A 301 -0.57 10.18 -6.82
CA ASN A 301 -0.97 9.68 -5.52
C ASN A 301 0.26 9.80 -4.60
N ALA A 302 0.21 10.77 -3.70
CA ALA A 302 1.35 11.11 -2.87
C ALA A 302 1.47 10.19 -1.64
N HIS A 303 2.68 10.04 -1.14
CA HIS A 303 2.90 9.34 0.12
C HIS A 303 2.22 10.05 1.29
N ALA A 304 2.36 11.34 1.41
CA ALA A 304 1.68 12.29 2.29
C ALA A 304 0.94 11.67 3.49
N THR A 305 1.66 11.42 4.56
CA THR A 305 1.18 10.69 5.75
C THR A 305 0.46 11.55 6.78
N SER A 306 0.27 12.85 6.51
CA SER A 306 -0.23 13.83 7.50
C SER A 306 0.80 14.17 8.59
N THR A 307 2.08 14.07 8.27
CA THR A 307 3.17 14.46 9.18
C THR A 307 3.68 15.86 8.85
N PRO A 308 4.03 16.69 9.87
CA PRO A 308 4.43 18.07 9.65
C PRO A 308 5.60 18.23 8.67
N VAL A 309 6.58 17.35 8.73
CA VAL A 309 7.81 17.42 7.92
C VAL A 309 7.68 16.67 6.61
N GLY A 310 7.20 15.40 6.64
CA GLY A 310 7.19 14.52 5.48
C GLY A 310 6.36 15.05 4.32
N ASP A 311 5.18 15.57 4.62
CA ASP A 311 4.25 16.05 3.60
C ASP A 311 4.85 17.21 2.76
N MET A 312 5.56 18.13 3.40
CA MET A 312 6.13 19.29 2.73
C MET A 312 7.42 18.98 1.97
N LEU A 313 8.22 18.02 2.47
CA LEU A 313 9.39 17.51 1.73
C LEU A 313 8.97 16.86 0.40
N GLU A 314 7.87 16.12 0.41
CA GLU A 314 7.34 15.51 -0.81
C GLU A 314 6.88 16.56 -1.83
N ILE A 315 6.25 17.67 -1.41
CA ILE A 315 5.90 18.79 -2.30
C ILE A 315 7.16 19.33 -2.99
N GLY A 316 8.23 19.56 -2.24
CA GLY A 316 9.52 20.01 -2.78
C GLY A 316 10.11 19.01 -3.78
N ALA A 317 10.07 17.73 -3.46
CA ALA A 317 10.58 16.67 -4.35
C ALA A 317 9.76 16.55 -5.65
N LEU A 318 8.44 16.61 -5.57
CA LEU A 318 7.54 16.57 -6.73
C LEU A 318 7.77 17.75 -7.67
N ARG A 319 7.85 18.97 -7.13
CA ARG A 319 8.13 20.17 -7.93
C ARG A 319 9.43 20.05 -8.72
N GLN A 320 10.47 19.51 -8.07
CA GLN A 320 11.77 19.35 -8.73
C GLN A 320 11.78 18.22 -9.75
N ALA A 321 11.17 17.08 -9.44
CA ALA A 321 11.23 15.88 -10.27
C ALA A 321 10.19 15.86 -11.40
N VAL A 322 8.97 16.37 -11.14
CA VAL A 322 7.84 16.35 -12.08
C VAL A 322 7.55 17.74 -12.62
N GLY A 323 7.36 18.73 -11.74
CA GLY A 323 6.97 20.10 -12.07
C GLY A 323 5.75 20.54 -11.24
N ASP A 324 5.16 21.69 -11.61
CA ASP A 324 4.05 22.31 -10.88
C ASP A 324 2.66 21.95 -11.46
N HIS A 325 2.60 21.16 -12.51
CA HIS A 325 1.37 20.90 -13.28
C HIS A 325 0.53 19.71 -12.78
N PRO A 326 1.05 18.68 -12.04
CA PRO A 326 0.23 17.55 -11.68
C PRO A 326 -0.80 17.89 -10.59
N VAL A 327 -1.95 17.19 -10.62
CA VAL A 327 -2.95 17.23 -9.56
C VAL A 327 -2.63 16.12 -8.56
N LEU A 328 -2.50 16.48 -7.30
CA LEU A 328 -2.18 15.57 -6.22
C LEU A 328 -3.43 15.01 -5.55
N THR A 329 -3.30 13.80 -5.00
CA THR A 329 -4.19 13.26 -3.98
C THR A 329 -3.38 12.56 -2.89
N ALA A 330 -3.92 12.55 -1.66
CA ALA A 330 -3.43 11.77 -0.54
C ALA A 330 -4.57 10.90 0.01
N THR A 331 -4.65 9.67 -0.49
CA THR A 331 -5.69 8.72 -0.07
C THR A 331 -5.59 8.31 1.39
N LYS A 332 -4.43 8.51 2.02
CA LYS A 332 -4.24 8.31 3.47
C LYS A 332 -5.11 9.25 4.32
N SER A 333 -5.62 10.34 3.78
CA SER A 333 -6.62 11.16 4.45
C SER A 333 -7.89 10.37 4.79
N MET A 334 -8.19 9.33 4.00
CA MET A 334 -9.38 8.47 4.12
C MET A 334 -9.07 7.10 4.75
N THR A 335 -7.96 6.49 4.33
CA THR A 335 -7.59 5.12 4.75
C THR A 335 -6.78 5.06 6.03
N GLY A 336 -6.23 6.19 6.51
CA GLY A 336 -5.09 6.16 7.41
C GLY A 336 -3.84 5.62 6.70
N HIS A 337 -2.80 5.35 7.44
CA HIS A 337 -1.54 4.82 6.93
C HIS A 337 -1.46 3.31 7.18
N LEU A 338 -1.60 2.51 6.12
CA LEU A 338 -1.59 1.05 6.17
C LEU A 338 -0.15 0.47 6.15
N LEU A 339 0.86 1.27 6.49
CA LEU A 339 2.27 0.87 6.53
C LEU A 339 2.68 0.07 5.28
N GLY A 340 3.06 -1.21 5.44
CA GLY A 340 3.51 -2.06 4.34
C GLY A 340 2.46 -2.31 3.24
N ALA A 341 1.18 -2.16 3.53
CA ALA A 341 0.10 -2.28 2.54
C ALA A 341 -0.15 -0.98 1.76
N ALA A 342 0.25 0.19 2.31
CA ALA A 342 -0.14 1.50 1.81
C ALA A 342 0.19 1.69 0.33
N GLY A 343 1.45 1.48 -0.07
CA GLY A 343 1.89 1.70 -1.44
C GLY A 343 1.19 0.81 -2.48
N ALA A 344 0.74 -0.38 -2.07
CA ALA A 344 -0.02 -1.28 -2.95
C ALA A 344 -1.48 -0.81 -3.11
N LEU A 345 -2.15 -0.41 -2.04
CA LEU A 345 -3.50 0.15 -2.11
C LEU A 345 -3.52 1.46 -2.92
N GLU A 346 -2.53 2.30 -2.73
CA GLU A 346 -2.36 3.56 -3.46
C GLU A 346 -2.05 3.33 -4.94
N SER A 347 -1.32 2.26 -5.28
CA SER A 347 -1.17 1.82 -6.66
C SER A 347 -2.52 1.43 -7.28
N ILE A 348 -3.36 0.69 -6.54
CA ILE A 348 -4.72 0.34 -6.99
C ILE A 348 -5.54 1.62 -7.23
N ALA A 349 -5.53 2.58 -6.30
CA ALA A 349 -6.22 3.85 -6.47
C ALA A 349 -5.72 4.64 -7.68
N THR A 350 -4.40 4.66 -7.93
CA THR A 350 -3.78 5.30 -9.09
C THR A 350 -4.21 4.64 -10.41
N ILE A 351 -4.23 3.31 -10.44
CA ILE A 351 -4.69 2.53 -11.61
C ILE A 351 -6.17 2.81 -11.90
N LEU A 352 -7.01 2.84 -10.87
CA LEU A 352 -8.43 3.14 -11.02
C LEU A 352 -8.67 4.59 -11.44
N ALA A 353 -7.85 5.53 -10.95
CA ALA A 353 -7.92 6.93 -11.42
C ALA A 353 -7.64 7.03 -12.93
N ILE A 354 -6.66 6.28 -13.45
CA ILE A 354 -6.37 6.22 -14.90
C ILE A 354 -7.55 5.61 -15.66
N ARG A 355 -8.10 4.47 -15.18
CA ARG A 355 -9.20 3.77 -15.83
C ARG A 355 -10.46 4.64 -15.95
N ASP A 356 -10.81 5.30 -14.86
CA ASP A 356 -12.09 6.01 -14.73
C ASP A 356 -12.00 7.49 -15.11
N GLY A 357 -10.78 8.02 -15.28
CA GLY A 357 -10.57 9.46 -15.53
C GLY A 357 -11.01 10.32 -14.34
N VAL A 358 -10.80 9.84 -13.10
CA VAL A 358 -11.21 10.53 -11.90
C VAL A 358 -10.18 10.39 -10.78
N ILE A 359 -9.74 11.50 -10.22
CA ILE A 359 -8.83 11.56 -9.07
C ILE A 359 -9.66 11.56 -7.78
N PRO A 360 -9.44 10.63 -6.82
CA PRO A 360 -10.13 10.65 -5.55
C PRO A 360 -9.71 11.89 -4.72
N PRO A 361 -10.57 12.38 -3.82
CA PRO A 361 -10.26 13.57 -3.04
C PRO A 361 -9.21 13.30 -1.95
N THR A 362 -8.51 14.35 -1.57
CA THR A 362 -7.89 14.49 -0.25
C THR A 362 -8.91 15.14 0.66
N ILE A 363 -9.35 14.45 1.70
CA ILE A 363 -10.26 15.04 2.70
C ILE A 363 -9.47 15.75 3.81
N ASN A 364 -10.16 16.56 4.62
CA ASN A 364 -9.61 17.26 5.78
C ASN A 364 -8.53 18.33 5.47
N LEU A 365 -8.40 18.75 4.23
CA LEU A 365 -7.52 19.86 3.83
C LEU A 365 -8.32 21.17 3.93
N ASP A 366 -8.58 21.61 5.17
CA ASP A 366 -9.44 22.78 5.46
C ASP A 366 -8.63 24.09 5.50
N ASP A 367 -7.39 24.02 5.98
CA ASP A 367 -6.45 25.13 6.10
C ASP A 367 -5.08 24.70 5.52
N PRO A 368 -4.88 24.86 4.20
CA PRO A 368 -3.66 24.42 3.53
C PRO A 368 -2.40 25.08 4.10
N ASP A 369 -1.35 24.27 4.32
CA ASP A 369 -0.03 24.77 4.72
C ASP A 369 0.50 25.77 3.68
N GLU A 370 1.11 26.86 4.13
CA GLU A 370 1.64 27.95 3.26
C GLU A 370 2.63 27.43 2.19
N GLY A 371 3.32 26.32 2.48
CA GLY A 371 4.25 25.67 1.56
C GLY A 371 3.57 24.79 0.50
N LEU A 372 2.26 24.53 0.59
CA LEU A 372 1.52 23.77 -0.41
C LEU A 372 1.30 24.60 -1.67
N THR A 373 2.17 24.42 -2.64
CA THR A 373 2.17 25.19 -3.91
C THR A 373 1.65 24.39 -5.10
N LEU A 374 1.39 23.08 -4.92
CA LEU A 374 0.85 22.21 -5.96
C LEU A 374 -0.68 22.10 -5.84
N ASP A 375 -1.32 21.82 -6.97
CA ASP A 375 -2.77 21.64 -7.01
C ASP A 375 -3.18 20.28 -6.39
N VAL A 376 -4.17 20.30 -5.52
CA VAL A 376 -4.70 19.11 -4.83
C VAL A 376 -6.17 18.94 -5.16
N ALA A 377 -6.62 17.70 -5.39
CA ALA A 377 -8.02 17.35 -5.46
C ALA A 377 -8.62 17.38 -4.03
N ALA A 378 -8.80 18.59 -3.47
CA ALA A 378 -9.30 18.76 -2.11
C ALA A 378 -10.81 18.54 -2.03
N HIS A 379 -11.27 17.79 -1.00
CA HIS A 379 -12.66 17.52 -0.60
C HIS A 379 -13.56 16.83 -1.63
N LYS A 380 -13.28 16.94 -2.94
CA LYS A 380 -14.12 16.38 -4.00
C LYS A 380 -13.27 15.69 -5.05
N ALA A 381 -13.76 14.57 -5.55
CA ALA A 381 -13.17 13.89 -6.69
C ALA A 381 -13.11 14.82 -7.91
N ARG A 382 -12.02 14.72 -8.69
CA ARG A 382 -11.78 15.57 -9.86
C ARG A 382 -11.73 14.73 -11.11
N HIS A 383 -12.62 15.02 -12.06
CA HIS A 383 -12.60 14.36 -13.38
C HIS A 383 -11.59 15.03 -14.30
N MET A 384 -10.74 14.24 -14.91
CA MET A 384 -9.78 14.67 -15.92
C MET A 384 -9.23 13.48 -16.71
N GLU A 385 -8.68 13.76 -17.88
CA GLU A 385 -7.93 12.75 -18.63
C GLU A 385 -6.56 12.49 -17.96
N ILE A 386 -6.24 11.22 -17.71
CA ILE A 386 -5.01 10.80 -17.03
C ILE A 386 -4.23 9.85 -17.96
N PRO A 387 -3.33 10.35 -18.82
CA PRO A 387 -2.50 9.50 -19.68
C PRO A 387 -1.46 8.73 -18.89
N ALA A 388 -0.85 9.35 -17.88
CA ALA A 388 0.07 8.74 -16.96
C ALA A 388 -0.08 9.32 -15.54
N ALA A 389 0.16 8.49 -14.55
CA ALA A 389 0.12 8.85 -13.14
C ALA A 389 1.29 8.24 -12.37
N LEU A 390 1.67 8.91 -11.30
CA LEU A 390 2.73 8.50 -10.38
C LEU A 390 2.14 8.07 -9.04
N ASN A 391 2.64 6.98 -8.47
CA ASN A 391 2.41 6.60 -7.08
C ASN A 391 3.72 6.65 -6.31
N ASN A 392 3.79 7.40 -5.22
CA ASN A 392 4.94 7.52 -4.34
C ASN A 392 4.74 6.74 -3.04
N ALA A 393 5.77 6.05 -2.60
CA ALA A 393 5.82 5.40 -1.29
C ALA A 393 7.20 5.58 -0.66
N PHE A 394 7.24 6.18 0.52
CA PHE A 394 8.48 6.44 1.26
C PHE A 394 8.41 5.71 2.61
N GLY A 395 9.52 5.12 3.05
CA GLY A 395 9.57 4.30 4.25
C GLY A 395 10.71 4.65 5.18
N PHE A 396 10.52 4.38 6.47
CA PHE A 396 11.61 4.41 7.44
C PHE A 396 12.76 3.53 6.95
N GLY A 397 14.01 3.90 7.29
CA GLY A 397 15.21 3.33 6.69
C GLY A 397 15.67 4.07 5.43
N GLY A 398 14.98 5.16 5.07
CA GLY A 398 15.28 5.96 3.88
C GLY A 398 14.87 5.29 2.57
N HIS A 399 13.88 4.41 2.61
CA HIS A 399 13.35 3.76 1.42
C HIS A 399 12.48 4.71 0.61
N ASN A 400 12.77 4.88 -0.68
CA ASN A 400 11.98 5.69 -1.59
C ASN A 400 11.62 4.86 -2.83
N VAL A 401 10.33 4.74 -3.10
CA VAL A 401 9.78 4.02 -4.25
C VAL A 401 8.81 4.93 -5.00
N ALA A 402 8.93 4.94 -6.31
CA ALA A 402 8.01 5.62 -7.20
C ALA A 402 7.61 4.67 -8.34
N LEU A 403 6.31 4.59 -8.63
CA LEU A 403 5.76 3.75 -9.70
C LEU A 403 5.03 4.63 -10.71
N VAL A 404 5.29 4.42 -12.00
CA VAL A 404 4.58 5.10 -13.09
C VAL A 404 3.64 4.12 -13.77
N PHE A 405 2.36 4.48 -13.76
CA PHE A 405 1.31 3.79 -14.50
C PHE A 405 0.85 4.63 -15.69
N THR A 406 0.56 3.96 -16.81
CA THR A 406 -0.01 4.59 -18.00
C THR A 406 -1.28 3.88 -18.43
N ARG A 407 -2.05 4.52 -19.30
CA ARG A 407 -3.12 3.81 -20.02
C ARG A 407 -2.57 2.58 -20.74
N PRO A 408 -3.41 1.55 -20.95
CA PRO A 408 -3.04 0.36 -21.72
C PRO A 408 -2.52 0.64 -23.10
#